data_3783c998ccc7614c5019c2f7a7119560
#
_entry.id   3783c998ccc7614c5019c2f7a7119560
#
_cell.length_a   1.000
_cell.length_b   1.000
_cell.length_c   1.000
_cell.angle_alpha   90.00
_cell.angle_beta   90.00
_cell.angle_gamma   90.00
#
_symmetry.space_group_name_H-M   'P 1'
#
loop_
_entity.id
_entity.type
_entity.pdbx_description
1 polymer ?
#
loop_
_entity_poly.entity_id
_entity_poly.type
_entity_poly.pdbx_seq_one_letter_code
_entity_poly.pdbx_strand_id
1 'polypeptide(L)'
;MKRLLFLLLFALAPAAFAATPPVALFYMTSNPNSIRDFFAHSSQIDLLVPTWYSVDQNGLVTGEPEPAVLSRAQEEKIPVMPIVALFNKKAFHQLATSAEAQARMNEALVRACRLHGYTGFQFDLENVDYLDRDNLSALVKTTADALHAAGLQLSIATVPNAPGYPGADGFAKWIYTDWRGAYDLAALAKSADLICLMTYDQNTRWTTPGPVAGWQWTLDNMNYALQFVPKEKLSLGIPLYGYHWYTGAPIVTPATIPDAAPTEKPNPTADYISYPDAMQLAHDWDGKLQWDADDRSAWFYFYRDQEREWVFFTDLHTFQDRYQLAQQNGLEGFCSWVLGEEDPAIWNFLPRHGQASAGR
;
A
#
# COMPACT_ATOMS: atom_id res chain seq x y z
N MET A 1 -12.14 48.40 -56.61
CA MET A 1 -11.30 47.22 -56.30
C MET A 1 -11.21 47.07 -54.76
N LYS A 2 -12.02 46.17 -54.14
CA LYS A 2 -12.01 45.93 -52.71
C LYS A 2 -11.11 44.68 -52.46
N ARG A 3 -10.01 44.88 -51.76
CA ARG A 3 -9.14 43.75 -51.31
C ARG A 3 -9.72 43.14 -50.05
N LEU A 4 -10.14 41.89 -50.16
CA LEU A 4 -10.52 41.05 -49.00
C LEU A 4 -9.24 40.52 -48.35
N LEU A 5 -9.05 40.86 -47.07
CA LEU A 5 -7.96 40.34 -46.24
C LEU A 5 -8.50 39.10 -45.53
N PHE A 6 -8.00 37.89 -45.88
CA PHE A 6 -8.29 36.66 -45.17
C PHE A 6 -7.34 36.56 -43.95
N LEU A 7 -7.88 36.69 -42.73
CA LEU A 7 -7.18 36.36 -41.53
C LEU A 7 -7.27 34.83 -41.30
N LEU A 8 -6.15 34.12 -41.46
CA LEU A 8 -6.01 32.73 -41.00
C LEU A 8 -5.84 32.73 -39.47
N LEU A 9 -6.88 32.33 -38.75
CA LEU A 9 -6.76 31.97 -37.33
C LEU A 9 -6.12 30.58 -37.25
N PHE A 10 -4.87 30.52 -36.85
CA PHE A 10 -4.23 29.31 -36.40
C PHE A 10 -4.77 28.97 -34.99
N ALA A 11 -5.66 27.99 -34.91
CA ALA A 11 -6.03 27.39 -33.64
C ALA A 11 -4.83 26.57 -33.15
N LEU A 12 -4.08 27.11 -32.17
CA LEU A 12 -3.15 26.28 -31.38
C LEU A 12 -3.98 25.27 -30.56
N ALA A 13 -4.00 24.02 -31.00
CA ALA A 13 -4.47 22.92 -30.14
C ALA A 13 -3.52 22.85 -28.94
N PRO A 14 -4.01 22.80 -27.73
CA PRO A 14 -3.15 22.55 -26.56
C PRO A 14 -2.47 21.20 -26.75
N ALA A 15 -1.14 21.20 -26.74
CA ALA A 15 -0.39 19.96 -26.67
C ALA A 15 -0.81 19.25 -25.36
N ALA A 16 -1.52 18.13 -25.47
CA ALA A 16 -1.77 17.27 -24.35
C ALA A 16 -0.40 16.74 -23.90
N PHE A 17 0.15 17.30 -22.84
CA PHE A 17 1.30 16.69 -22.18
C PHE A 17 0.84 15.31 -21.71
N ALA A 18 1.44 14.25 -22.24
CA ALA A 18 1.25 12.91 -21.70
C ALA A 18 1.66 12.94 -20.23
N ALA A 19 0.74 12.60 -19.33
CA ALA A 19 1.04 12.55 -17.91
C ALA A 19 2.18 11.55 -17.68
N THR A 20 3.15 11.91 -16.86
CA THR A 20 4.26 11.03 -16.49
C THR A 20 3.70 9.76 -15.85
N PRO A 21 4.18 8.57 -16.23
CA PRO A 21 3.80 7.34 -15.53
C PRO A 21 4.12 7.45 -14.04
N PRO A 22 3.24 7.00 -13.15
CA PRO A 22 3.53 6.95 -11.72
C PRO A 22 4.63 5.94 -11.43
N VAL A 23 5.47 6.21 -10.43
CA VAL A 23 6.53 5.30 -9.98
C VAL A 23 5.92 3.97 -9.53
N ALA A 24 6.38 2.86 -10.11
CA ALA A 24 5.91 1.52 -9.83
C ALA A 24 6.68 0.92 -8.63
N LEU A 25 6.14 1.11 -7.43
CA LEU A 25 6.66 0.49 -6.22
C LEU A 25 5.97 -0.84 -5.97
N PHE A 26 6.74 -1.91 -5.83
CA PHE A 26 6.21 -3.23 -5.51
C PHE A 26 6.78 -3.78 -4.22
N TYR A 27 5.89 -4.21 -3.34
CA TYR A 27 6.25 -5.01 -2.19
C TYR A 27 6.57 -6.44 -2.58
N MET A 28 7.56 -7.02 -1.93
CA MET A 28 7.99 -8.40 -2.14
C MET A 28 8.14 -9.11 -0.79
N THR A 29 7.62 -10.32 -0.70
CA THR A 29 7.84 -11.22 0.46
C THR A 29 8.84 -12.32 0.12
N SER A 30 9.21 -13.13 1.11
CA SER A 30 10.02 -14.34 0.91
C SER A 30 9.23 -15.51 0.30
N ASN A 31 7.97 -15.30 -0.09
CA ASN A 31 7.17 -16.32 -0.78
C ASN A 31 7.81 -16.64 -2.15
N PRO A 32 7.97 -17.93 -2.53
CA PRO A 32 8.52 -18.32 -3.82
C PRO A 32 7.81 -17.70 -5.02
N ASN A 33 6.50 -17.47 -4.95
CA ASN A 33 5.75 -16.80 -6.02
C ASN A 33 6.18 -15.34 -6.15
N SER A 34 6.30 -14.62 -5.03
CA SER A 34 6.75 -13.22 -5.00
C SER A 34 8.16 -13.06 -5.60
N ILE A 35 9.06 -13.96 -5.25
CA ILE A 35 10.44 -13.98 -5.78
C ILE A 35 10.41 -14.29 -7.29
N ARG A 36 9.66 -15.29 -7.72
CA ARG A 36 9.55 -15.66 -9.13
C ARG A 36 9.06 -14.50 -9.99
N ASP A 37 8.02 -13.81 -9.52
CA ASP A 37 7.40 -12.73 -10.28
C ASP A 37 8.29 -11.47 -10.31
N PHE A 38 9.08 -11.22 -9.26
CA PHE A 38 10.16 -10.24 -9.35
C PHE A 38 11.14 -10.56 -10.48
N PHE A 39 11.62 -11.80 -10.58
CA PHE A 39 12.54 -12.19 -11.65
C PHE A 39 11.94 -12.12 -13.05
N ALA A 40 10.64 -12.34 -13.17
CA ALA A 40 9.93 -12.29 -14.45
C ALA A 40 9.66 -10.86 -14.93
N HIS A 41 9.48 -9.91 -13.98
CA HIS A 41 8.95 -8.58 -14.26
C HIS A 41 9.81 -7.43 -13.72
N SER A 42 11.05 -7.70 -13.31
CA SER A 42 11.99 -6.72 -12.76
C SER A 42 12.11 -5.45 -13.60
N SER A 43 12.08 -5.55 -14.93
CA SER A 43 12.14 -4.40 -15.86
C SER A 43 10.92 -3.46 -15.83
N GLN A 44 9.91 -3.74 -15.03
CA GLN A 44 8.69 -2.96 -14.86
C GLN A 44 8.53 -2.43 -13.43
N ILE A 45 9.55 -2.60 -12.58
CA ILE A 45 9.57 -2.20 -11.18
C ILE A 45 10.55 -1.03 -11.00
N ASP A 46 10.03 0.15 -10.62
CA ASP A 46 10.84 1.34 -10.39
C ASP A 46 11.48 1.36 -9.00
N LEU A 47 10.82 0.75 -8.01
CA LEU A 47 11.29 0.62 -6.63
C LEU A 47 10.85 -0.71 -6.03
N LEU A 48 11.81 -1.54 -5.63
CA LEU A 48 11.55 -2.79 -4.93
C LEU A 48 11.56 -2.58 -3.41
N VAL A 49 10.49 -3.00 -2.74
CA VAL A 49 10.30 -2.86 -1.29
C VAL A 49 10.10 -4.23 -0.64
N PRO A 50 11.19 -4.98 -0.37
CA PRO A 50 11.09 -6.31 0.21
C PRO A 50 10.92 -6.29 1.74
N THR A 51 10.19 -7.28 2.26
CA THR A 51 9.90 -7.45 3.71
C THR A 51 11.05 -8.17 4.42
N TRP A 52 12.27 -7.64 4.37
CA TRP A 52 13.44 -8.36 4.84
C TRP A 52 13.81 -8.12 6.30
N TYR A 53 13.39 -7.00 6.90
CA TYR A 53 13.86 -6.63 8.23
C TYR A 53 12.72 -6.38 9.21
N SER A 54 13.03 -6.61 10.46
CA SER A 54 12.20 -6.22 11.61
C SER A 54 13.08 -5.56 12.68
N VAL A 55 12.44 -4.82 13.58
CA VAL A 55 13.10 -4.21 14.74
C VAL A 55 12.36 -4.56 16.02
N ASP A 56 13.09 -4.77 17.11
CA ASP A 56 12.52 -5.01 18.43
C ASP A 56 12.45 -3.73 19.30
N GLN A 57 11.90 -3.85 20.49
CA GLN A 57 11.77 -2.76 21.45
C GLN A 57 13.11 -2.15 21.92
N ASN A 58 14.22 -2.85 21.73
CA ASN A 58 15.55 -2.40 22.11
C ASN A 58 16.32 -1.78 20.93
N GLY A 59 15.68 -1.65 19.76
CA GLY A 59 16.29 -1.15 18.53
C GLY A 59 17.22 -2.17 17.85
N LEU A 60 17.09 -3.45 18.19
CA LEU A 60 17.81 -4.50 17.48
C LEU A 60 17.13 -4.79 16.16
N VAL A 61 17.80 -4.46 15.06
CA VAL A 61 17.35 -4.76 13.70
C VAL A 61 17.80 -6.16 13.32
N THR A 62 16.87 -7.00 12.90
CA THR A 62 17.11 -8.39 12.45
C THR A 62 16.58 -8.59 11.04
N GLY A 63 17.25 -9.42 10.28
CA GLY A 63 16.89 -9.72 8.89
C GLY A 63 18.11 -9.62 7.97
N GLU A 64 17.93 -10.11 6.75
CA GLU A 64 18.94 -10.11 5.72
C GLU A 64 18.29 -10.11 4.33
N PRO A 65 18.95 -9.64 3.29
CA PRO A 65 18.41 -9.69 1.93
C PRO A 65 18.37 -11.12 1.40
N GLU A 66 17.42 -11.39 0.50
CA GLU A 66 17.50 -12.54 -0.39
C GLU A 66 18.62 -12.31 -1.41
N PRO A 67 19.74 -13.06 -1.37
CA PRO A 67 20.94 -12.72 -2.15
C PRO A 67 20.70 -12.66 -3.66
N ALA A 68 19.90 -13.60 -4.20
CA ALA A 68 19.62 -13.67 -5.62
C ALA A 68 18.79 -12.47 -6.10
N VAL A 69 17.83 -12.03 -5.29
CA VAL A 69 16.98 -10.85 -5.56
C VAL A 69 17.83 -9.58 -5.55
N LEU A 70 18.68 -9.43 -4.51
CA LEU A 70 19.54 -8.25 -4.40
C LEU A 70 20.52 -8.16 -5.58
N SER A 71 21.13 -9.29 -5.97
CA SER A 71 22.04 -9.34 -7.13
C SER A 71 21.32 -8.89 -8.41
N ARG A 72 20.13 -9.42 -8.68
CA ARG A 72 19.32 -9.04 -9.85
C ARG A 72 18.95 -7.56 -9.82
N ALA A 73 18.51 -7.03 -8.69
CA ALA A 73 18.16 -5.62 -8.55
C ALA A 73 19.36 -4.72 -8.83
N GLN A 74 20.55 -5.09 -8.34
CA GLN A 74 21.80 -4.36 -8.59
C GLN A 74 22.23 -4.41 -10.07
N GLU A 75 22.15 -5.58 -10.70
CA GLU A 75 22.46 -5.78 -12.12
C GLU A 75 21.57 -4.89 -13.02
N GLU A 76 20.28 -4.82 -12.71
CA GLU A 76 19.29 -4.05 -13.48
C GLU A 76 19.15 -2.60 -12.96
N LYS A 77 19.91 -2.22 -11.94
CA LYS A 77 19.87 -0.88 -11.30
C LYS A 77 18.49 -0.50 -10.76
N ILE A 78 17.75 -1.48 -10.27
CA ILE A 78 16.47 -1.24 -9.59
C ILE A 78 16.77 -0.76 -8.17
N PRO A 79 16.31 0.41 -7.74
CA PRO A 79 16.41 0.86 -6.36
C PRO A 79 15.74 -0.14 -5.41
N VAL A 80 16.40 -0.43 -4.29
CA VAL A 80 15.87 -1.31 -3.24
C VAL A 80 15.76 -0.53 -1.94
N MET A 81 14.57 -0.56 -1.35
CA MET A 81 14.23 0.10 -0.10
C MET A 81 13.50 -0.89 0.81
N PRO A 82 14.22 -1.75 1.57
CA PRO A 82 13.58 -2.79 2.36
C PRO A 82 12.65 -2.23 3.44
N ILE A 83 11.62 -2.98 3.77
CA ILE A 83 10.81 -2.75 4.97
C ILE A 83 11.64 -3.06 6.22
N VAL A 84 11.50 -2.22 7.24
CA VAL A 84 11.74 -2.59 8.63
C VAL A 84 10.42 -2.50 9.40
N ALA A 85 9.95 -3.65 9.91
CA ALA A 85 8.63 -3.82 10.47
C ALA A 85 8.62 -3.93 11.99
N LEU A 86 7.54 -3.42 12.61
CA LEU A 86 7.23 -3.65 14.02
C LEU A 86 5.71 -3.57 14.25
N PHE A 87 5.07 -4.69 14.65
CA PHE A 87 3.62 -4.82 14.77
C PHE A 87 3.11 -5.01 16.20
N ASN A 88 3.92 -4.66 17.21
CA ASN A 88 3.57 -4.82 18.61
C ASN A 88 3.55 -3.48 19.34
N LYS A 89 2.38 -3.05 19.85
CA LYS A 89 2.16 -1.77 20.53
C LYS A 89 3.13 -1.50 21.66
N LYS A 90 3.33 -2.48 22.56
CA LYS A 90 4.21 -2.34 23.72
C LYS A 90 5.66 -2.21 23.29
N ALA A 91 6.10 -3.03 22.33
CA ALA A 91 7.45 -2.95 21.79
C ALA A 91 7.68 -1.62 21.06
N PHE A 92 6.67 -1.15 20.29
CA PHE A 92 6.73 0.16 19.65
C PHE A 92 6.89 1.30 20.66
N HIS A 93 6.04 1.34 21.71
CA HIS A 93 6.13 2.36 22.75
C HIS A 93 7.51 2.39 23.41
N GLN A 94 8.09 1.23 23.72
CA GLN A 94 9.42 1.11 24.31
C GLN A 94 10.51 1.63 23.37
N LEU A 95 10.48 1.25 22.09
CA LEU A 95 11.40 1.75 21.06
C LEU A 95 11.28 3.26 20.91
N ALA A 96 10.05 3.76 20.73
CA ALA A 96 9.78 5.16 20.44
C ALA A 96 10.08 6.11 21.60
N THR A 97 10.15 5.61 22.83
CA THR A 97 10.49 6.40 24.05
C THR A 97 11.94 6.20 24.51
N SER A 98 12.73 5.35 23.88
CA SER A 98 14.14 5.10 24.23
C SER A 98 15.10 5.69 23.20
N ALA A 99 15.75 6.80 23.54
CA ALA A 99 16.75 7.41 22.66
C ALA A 99 17.93 6.46 22.34
N GLU A 100 18.31 5.59 23.27
CA GLU A 100 19.36 4.57 23.03
C GLU A 100 18.92 3.51 22.04
N ALA A 101 17.68 3.01 22.15
CA ALA A 101 17.13 2.03 21.20
C ALA A 101 17.02 2.62 19.80
N GLN A 102 16.53 3.87 19.68
CA GLN A 102 16.44 4.58 18.41
C GLN A 102 17.82 4.78 17.77
N ALA A 103 18.82 5.21 18.56
CA ALA A 103 20.19 5.39 18.07
C ALA A 103 20.76 4.07 17.52
N ARG A 104 20.58 2.96 18.25
CA ARG A 104 21.01 1.62 17.81
C ARG A 104 20.32 1.18 16.51
N MET A 105 19.03 1.37 16.41
CA MET A 105 18.26 1.07 15.20
C MET A 105 18.80 1.90 14.03
N ASN A 106 18.91 3.22 14.17
CA ASN A 106 19.34 4.12 13.11
C ASN A 106 20.74 3.80 12.61
N GLU A 107 21.67 3.48 13.52
CA GLU A 107 23.03 3.04 13.15
C GLU A 107 22.99 1.72 12.34
N ALA A 108 22.15 0.76 12.75
CA ALA A 108 22.00 -0.50 12.05
C ALA A 108 21.41 -0.31 10.64
N LEU A 109 20.39 0.55 10.48
CA LEU A 109 19.78 0.85 9.18
C LEU A 109 20.80 1.51 8.23
N VAL A 110 21.52 2.54 8.68
CA VAL A 110 22.54 3.21 7.88
C VAL A 110 23.64 2.23 7.48
N ARG A 111 24.07 1.36 8.39
CA ARG A 111 25.07 0.33 8.12
C ARG A 111 24.58 -0.68 7.07
N ALA A 112 23.35 -1.16 7.17
CA ALA A 112 22.75 -2.07 6.21
C ALA A 112 22.64 -1.44 4.81
N CYS A 113 22.22 -0.18 4.71
CA CYS A 113 22.20 0.54 3.42
C CYS A 113 23.58 0.61 2.77
N ARG A 114 24.59 0.95 3.54
CA ARG A 114 25.97 1.02 3.03
C ARG A 114 26.53 -0.34 2.61
N LEU A 115 26.18 -1.39 3.35
CA LEU A 115 26.64 -2.75 3.06
C LEU A 115 26.01 -3.32 1.80
N HIS A 116 24.72 -3.07 1.60
CA HIS A 116 23.91 -3.71 0.56
C HIS A 116 23.55 -2.78 -0.60
N GLY A 117 23.87 -1.49 -0.52
CA GLY A 117 23.57 -0.52 -1.57
C GLY A 117 22.09 -0.13 -1.63
N TYR A 118 21.36 -0.19 -0.51
CA TYR A 118 19.97 0.26 -0.46
C TYR A 118 19.86 1.78 -0.60
N THR A 119 18.77 2.26 -1.19
CA THR A 119 18.47 3.70 -1.29
C THR A 119 17.97 4.29 0.03
N GLY A 120 17.50 3.44 0.93
CA GLY A 120 16.95 3.80 2.23
C GLY A 120 16.18 2.64 2.84
N PHE A 121 15.26 2.96 3.75
CA PHE A 121 14.33 1.99 4.34
C PHE A 121 12.90 2.49 4.29
N GLN A 122 11.94 1.56 4.27
CA GLN A 122 10.54 1.86 4.53
C GLN A 122 10.14 1.37 5.92
N PHE A 123 9.56 2.25 6.72
CA PHE A 123 8.89 1.86 7.95
C PHE A 123 7.52 1.24 7.65
N ASP A 124 7.30 0.07 8.25
CA ASP A 124 6.00 -0.60 8.32
C ASP A 124 5.70 -0.87 9.80
N LEU A 125 5.19 0.17 10.47
CA LEU A 125 4.98 0.20 11.92
C LEU A 125 3.48 0.21 12.18
N GLU A 126 2.90 -0.97 12.28
CA GLU A 126 1.45 -1.12 12.49
C GLU A 126 1.09 -1.48 13.93
N ASN A 127 -0.22 -1.43 14.24
CA ASN A 127 -0.73 -1.61 15.59
C ASN A 127 -0.11 -0.63 16.60
N VAL A 128 0.16 0.59 16.15
CA VAL A 128 0.61 1.69 17.02
C VAL A 128 -0.60 2.28 17.74
N ASP A 129 -0.50 2.41 19.05
CA ASP A 129 -1.56 3.04 19.85
C ASP A 129 -1.70 4.52 19.49
N TYR A 130 -2.93 5.02 19.48
CA TYR A 130 -3.20 6.43 19.25
C TYR A 130 -2.43 7.37 20.21
N LEU A 131 -2.20 6.93 21.44
CA LEU A 131 -1.42 7.69 22.44
C LEU A 131 0.06 7.83 22.07
N ASP A 132 0.55 7.01 21.16
CA ASP A 132 1.92 7.08 20.64
C ASP A 132 2.04 7.87 19.31
N ARG A 133 1.00 8.59 18.91
CA ARG A 133 0.98 9.40 17.68
C ARG A 133 2.17 10.36 17.56
N ASP A 134 2.44 11.11 18.65
CA ASP A 134 3.56 12.06 18.67
C ASP A 134 4.91 11.31 18.72
N ASN A 135 4.97 10.20 19.42
CA ASN A 135 6.16 9.34 19.46
C ASN A 135 6.46 8.73 18.09
N LEU A 136 5.45 8.31 17.33
CA LEU A 136 5.63 7.84 15.95
C LEU A 136 6.20 8.96 15.07
N SER A 137 5.64 10.14 15.14
CA SER A 137 6.12 11.30 14.38
C SER A 137 7.56 11.66 14.73
N ALA A 138 7.92 11.63 16.01
CA ALA A 138 9.27 11.88 16.49
C ALA A 138 10.26 10.79 16.04
N LEU A 139 9.88 9.52 16.12
CA LEU A 139 10.70 8.39 15.66
C LEU A 139 10.99 8.50 14.17
N VAL A 140 9.96 8.76 13.34
CA VAL A 140 10.12 8.96 11.89
C VAL A 140 11.08 10.12 11.62
N LYS A 141 10.92 11.25 12.32
CA LYS A 141 11.83 12.39 12.17
C LYS A 141 13.26 12.04 12.52
N THR A 142 13.49 11.42 13.67
CA THR A 142 14.84 11.06 14.15
C THR A 142 15.52 10.08 13.19
N THR A 143 14.78 9.13 12.66
CA THR A 143 15.32 8.15 11.68
C THR A 143 15.57 8.80 10.33
N ALA A 144 14.65 9.66 9.85
CA ALA A 144 14.87 10.42 8.61
C ALA A 144 16.13 11.30 8.70
N ASP A 145 16.32 12.04 9.80
CA ASP A 145 17.52 12.85 10.01
C ASP A 145 18.79 12.01 9.94
N ALA A 146 18.80 10.81 10.54
CA ALA A 146 19.96 9.92 10.52
C ALA A 146 20.25 9.34 9.11
N LEU A 147 19.20 8.95 8.38
CA LEU A 147 19.34 8.46 7.01
C LEU A 147 19.76 9.57 6.03
N HIS A 148 19.12 10.75 6.12
CA HIS A 148 19.45 11.92 5.31
C HIS A 148 20.91 12.37 5.50
N ALA A 149 21.42 12.35 6.74
CA ALA A 149 22.83 12.65 7.02
C ALA A 149 23.78 11.68 6.33
N ALA A 150 23.32 10.49 5.94
CA ALA A 150 24.05 9.50 5.18
C ALA A 150 23.74 9.53 3.66
N GLY A 151 22.91 10.46 3.19
CA GLY A 151 22.46 10.55 1.79
C GLY A 151 21.43 9.48 1.40
N LEU A 152 20.70 8.96 2.38
CA LEU A 152 19.71 7.89 2.24
C LEU A 152 18.30 8.43 2.47
N GLN A 153 17.29 7.66 2.06
CA GLN A 153 15.88 8.04 2.16
C GLN A 153 15.12 7.25 3.24
N LEU A 154 14.03 7.83 3.75
CA LEU A 154 13.06 7.15 4.59
C LEU A 154 11.67 7.24 3.96
N SER A 155 11.06 6.09 3.71
CA SER A 155 9.63 5.97 3.41
C SER A 155 8.87 5.44 4.62
N ILE A 156 7.55 5.64 4.64
CA ILE A 156 6.65 5.03 5.62
C ILE A 156 5.36 4.55 4.95
N ALA A 157 4.95 3.33 5.28
CA ALA A 157 3.60 2.85 4.99
C ALA A 157 2.64 3.37 6.07
N THR A 158 1.49 3.92 5.66
CA THR A 158 0.50 4.48 6.58
C THR A 158 -0.87 3.90 6.37
N VAL A 159 -1.55 3.58 7.46
CA VAL A 159 -2.93 3.10 7.42
C VAL A 159 -3.87 4.22 6.96
N PRO A 160 -4.85 3.94 6.07
CA PRO A 160 -5.82 4.93 5.64
C PRO A 160 -6.66 5.44 6.81
N ASN A 161 -6.87 6.74 6.90
CA ASN A 161 -7.52 7.38 8.04
C ASN A 161 -8.54 8.48 7.64
N ALA A 162 -9.23 8.36 6.52
CA ALA A 162 -10.37 9.22 6.27
C ALA A 162 -11.59 8.75 7.11
N PRO A 163 -12.29 9.66 7.79
CA PRO A 163 -12.25 11.12 7.69
C PRO A 163 -11.26 11.81 8.65
N GLY A 164 -10.32 11.10 9.28
CA GLY A 164 -9.32 11.69 10.18
C GLY A 164 -9.75 11.91 11.63
N TYR A 165 -10.87 11.33 12.03
CA TYR A 165 -11.42 11.40 13.39
C TYR A 165 -12.07 10.05 13.76
N PRO A 166 -12.34 9.80 15.06
CA PRO A 166 -12.76 8.49 15.56
C PRO A 166 -14.06 7.92 14.98
N GLY A 167 -14.91 8.75 14.36
CA GLY A 167 -16.24 8.32 13.95
C GLY A 167 -17.27 8.31 15.10
N ALA A 168 -18.52 7.92 14.82
CA ALA A 168 -19.66 8.11 15.71
C ALA A 168 -19.89 6.95 16.69
N ASP A 169 -19.66 5.72 16.27
CA ASP A 169 -19.96 4.52 17.06
C ASP A 169 -18.74 3.96 17.80
N GLY A 170 -18.95 3.01 18.70
CA GLY A 170 -17.91 2.43 19.52
C GLY A 170 -16.86 1.64 18.74
N PHE A 171 -17.27 0.96 17.64
CA PHE A 171 -16.34 0.21 16.81
C PHE A 171 -15.42 1.16 16.03
N ALA A 172 -15.97 2.22 15.43
CA ALA A 172 -15.19 3.23 14.72
C ALA A 172 -14.20 3.94 15.65
N LYS A 173 -14.62 4.29 16.89
CA LYS A 173 -13.74 4.84 17.92
C LYS A 173 -12.63 3.89 18.29
N TRP A 174 -12.96 2.61 18.49
CA TRP A 174 -11.97 1.60 18.83
C TRP A 174 -10.92 1.43 17.71
N ILE A 175 -11.35 1.26 16.46
CA ILE A 175 -10.41 1.05 15.35
C ILE A 175 -9.53 2.29 15.09
N TYR A 176 -10.05 3.47 15.38
CA TYR A 176 -9.26 4.70 15.32
C TYR A 176 -8.17 4.73 16.38
N THR A 177 -8.52 4.45 17.64
CA THR A 177 -7.56 4.48 18.75
C THR A 177 -6.58 3.29 18.71
N ASP A 178 -7.03 2.15 18.18
CA ASP A 178 -6.25 0.92 18.17
C ASP A 178 -5.31 0.82 16.96
N TRP A 179 -5.64 1.46 15.84
CA TRP A 179 -4.92 1.23 14.59
C TRP A 179 -4.75 2.45 13.69
N ARG A 180 -5.79 3.27 13.47
CA ARG A 180 -5.77 4.31 12.41
C ARG A 180 -5.24 5.66 12.88
N GLY A 181 -5.48 6.05 14.12
CA GLY A 181 -5.27 7.40 14.61
C GLY A 181 -3.82 7.79 14.93
N ALA A 182 -2.91 6.83 14.91
CA ALA A 182 -1.50 7.06 15.24
C ALA A 182 -0.73 7.84 14.15
N TYR A 183 -1.22 7.88 12.91
CA TYR A 183 -0.49 8.49 11.79
C TYR A 183 -0.85 9.98 11.62
N ASP A 184 0.03 10.87 12.06
CA ASP A 184 -0.04 12.30 11.75
C ASP A 184 0.56 12.59 10.39
N LEU A 185 -0.26 12.52 9.32
CA LEU A 185 0.22 12.70 7.96
C LEU A 185 0.95 14.03 7.76
N ALA A 186 0.52 15.12 8.43
CA ALA A 186 1.17 16.42 8.34
C ALA A 186 2.57 16.43 8.97
N ALA A 187 2.74 15.74 10.10
CA ALA A 187 4.04 15.59 10.75
C ALA A 187 4.96 14.63 9.97
N LEU A 188 4.42 13.49 9.52
CA LEU A 188 5.16 12.48 8.74
C LEU A 188 5.67 13.05 7.42
N ALA A 189 4.86 13.81 6.69
CA ALA A 189 5.23 14.41 5.39
C ALA A 189 6.39 15.41 5.47
N LYS A 190 6.66 15.97 6.67
CA LYS A 190 7.81 16.89 6.87
C LYS A 190 9.15 16.15 6.86
N SER A 191 9.15 14.89 7.24
CA SER A 191 10.38 14.12 7.47
C SER A 191 10.55 12.96 6.48
N ALA A 192 9.49 12.23 6.17
CA ALA A 192 9.54 11.15 5.20
C ALA A 192 9.72 11.68 3.76
N ASP A 193 10.45 10.93 2.94
CA ASP A 193 10.64 11.21 1.51
C ASP A 193 9.47 10.67 0.68
N LEU A 194 8.88 9.55 1.11
CA LEU A 194 7.74 8.92 0.48
C LEU A 194 6.77 8.40 1.54
N ILE A 195 5.48 8.60 1.32
CA ILE A 195 4.40 8.01 2.11
C ILE A 195 3.61 7.05 1.22
N CYS A 196 3.65 5.77 1.56
CA CYS A 196 2.81 4.74 0.95
C CYS A 196 1.50 4.66 1.71
N LEU A 197 0.44 5.22 1.16
CA LEU A 197 -0.89 5.13 1.75
C LEU A 197 -1.49 3.75 1.43
N MET A 198 -1.65 2.91 2.43
CA MET A 198 -2.18 1.54 2.29
C MET A 198 -3.68 1.54 2.00
N THR A 199 -4.09 2.05 0.84
CA THR A 199 -5.49 2.11 0.39
C THR A 199 -6.01 0.72 -0.01
N TYR A 200 -5.95 -0.20 0.93
CA TYR A 200 -6.47 -1.57 0.86
C TYR A 200 -6.93 -2.03 2.25
N ASP A 201 -7.45 -3.25 2.37
CA ASP A 201 -8.05 -3.78 3.59
C ASP A 201 -9.25 -2.96 4.09
N GLN A 202 -10.06 -2.41 3.16
CA GLN A 202 -11.36 -1.86 3.48
C GLN A 202 -12.27 -2.93 4.05
N ASN A 203 -12.36 -4.07 3.35
CA ASN A 203 -13.00 -5.28 3.83
C ASN A 203 -11.96 -6.40 3.92
N THR A 204 -12.00 -7.14 5.02
CA THR A 204 -11.02 -8.17 5.36
C THR A 204 -11.71 -9.39 5.96
N ARG A 205 -10.93 -10.35 6.41
CA ARG A 205 -11.42 -11.52 7.16
C ARG A 205 -12.25 -11.18 8.42
N TRP A 206 -12.20 -9.92 8.86
CA TRP A 206 -12.90 -9.45 10.06
C TRP A 206 -14.17 -8.67 9.77
N THR A 207 -14.54 -8.52 8.50
CA THR A 207 -15.71 -7.76 8.05
C THR A 207 -16.67 -8.63 7.25
N THR A 208 -17.80 -8.05 6.85
CA THR A 208 -18.65 -8.62 5.81
C THR A 208 -17.94 -8.67 4.46
N PRO A 209 -18.37 -9.55 3.52
CA PRO A 209 -17.90 -9.56 2.16
C PRO A 209 -18.00 -8.18 1.49
N GLY A 210 -16.96 -7.82 0.75
CA GLY A 210 -16.90 -6.55 0.03
C GLY A 210 -15.52 -6.33 -0.62
N PRO A 211 -15.37 -5.24 -1.39
CA PRO A 211 -14.12 -4.95 -2.08
C PRO A 211 -12.95 -4.75 -1.10
N VAL A 212 -11.77 -5.22 -1.47
CA VAL A 212 -10.52 -4.97 -0.72
C VAL A 212 -10.22 -3.48 -0.67
N ALA A 213 -10.56 -2.75 -1.73
CA ALA A 213 -10.38 -1.32 -1.89
C ALA A 213 -11.46 -0.75 -2.81
N GLY A 214 -12.64 -0.43 -2.27
CA GLY A 214 -13.75 0.17 -3.02
C GLY A 214 -13.38 1.56 -3.55
N TRP A 215 -14.00 1.96 -4.67
CA TRP A 215 -13.62 3.17 -5.38
C TRP A 215 -13.78 4.44 -4.55
N GLN A 216 -14.97 4.67 -3.99
CA GLN A 216 -15.22 5.88 -3.20
C GLN A 216 -14.36 5.93 -1.94
N TRP A 217 -14.20 4.80 -1.27
CA TRP A 217 -13.34 4.70 -0.10
C TRP A 217 -11.86 5.01 -0.43
N THR A 218 -11.36 4.54 -1.58
CA THR A 218 -10.02 4.87 -2.07
C THR A 218 -9.87 6.36 -2.34
N LEU A 219 -10.87 6.97 -3.02
CA LEU A 219 -10.90 8.41 -3.28
C LEU A 219 -10.91 9.24 -1.99
N ASP A 220 -11.74 8.88 -1.02
CA ASP A 220 -11.86 9.61 0.24
C ASP A 220 -10.53 9.60 1.01
N ASN A 221 -9.86 8.45 1.07
CA ASN A 221 -8.56 8.34 1.74
C ASN A 221 -7.45 9.07 1.00
N MET A 222 -7.38 8.98 -0.32
CA MET A 222 -6.42 9.74 -1.12
C MET A 222 -6.63 11.25 -0.96
N ASN A 223 -7.87 11.71 -1.09
CA ASN A 223 -8.21 13.14 -0.97
C ASN A 223 -7.94 13.67 0.45
N TYR A 224 -8.17 12.86 1.46
CA TYR A 224 -7.80 13.20 2.83
C TYR A 224 -6.29 13.33 2.98
N ALA A 225 -5.51 12.37 2.49
CA ALA A 225 -4.06 12.40 2.57
C ALA A 225 -3.46 13.61 1.83
N LEU A 226 -4.00 13.97 0.67
CA LEU A 226 -3.55 15.13 -0.13
C LEU A 226 -3.77 16.50 0.56
N GLN A 227 -4.54 16.56 1.65
CA GLN A 227 -4.63 17.80 2.45
C GLN A 227 -3.35 18.06 3.26
N PHE A 228 -2.54 17.04 3.49
CA PHE A 228 -1.37 17.08 4.37
C PHE A 228 -0.06 16.68 3.70
N VAL A 229 -0.14 15.82 2.70
CA VAL A 229 1.01 15.22 2.01
C VAL A 229 1.11 15.83 0.62
N PRO A 230 2.25 16.43 0.24
CA PRO A 230 2.50 16.82 -1.15
C PRO A 230 2.36 15.60 -2.07
N LYS A 231 1.71 15.79 -3.21
CA LYS A 231 1.46 14.68 -4.15
C LYS A 231 2.74 13.99 -4.63
N GLU A 232 3.85 14.73 -4.70
CA GLU A 232 5.19 14.25 -5.06
C GLU A 232 5.83 13.39 -3.96
N LYS A 233 5.17 13.22 -2.81
CA LYS A 233 5.56 12.33 -1.71
C LYS A 233 4.51 11.26 -1.41
N LEU A 234 3.42 11.21 -2.16
CA LEU A 234 2.32 10.28 -1.92
C LEU A 234 2.28 9.18 -2.96
N SER A 235 2.30 7.93 -2.50
CA SER A 235 2.12 6.72 -3.31
C SER A 235 0.80 6.05 -2.93
N LEU A 236 -0.04 5.74 -3.92
CA LEU A 236 -1.37 5.14 -3.71
C LEU A 236 -1.25 3.63 -3.56
N GLY A 237 -1.76 3.07 -2.47
CA GLY A 237 -1.82 1.63 -2.25
C GLY A 237 -2.77 0.94 -3.23
N ILE A 238 -2.29 -0.10 -3.92
CA ILE A 238 -3.10 -0.95 -4.79
C ILE A 238 -2.95 -2.39 -4.30
N PRO A 239 -4.02 -3.05 -3.83
CA PRO A 239 -3.96 -4.46 -3.49
C PRO A 239 -3.78 -5.29 -4.76
N LEU A 240 -3.03 -6.41 -4.68
CA LEU A 240 -2.90 -7.39 -5.74
C LEU A 240 -3.60 -8.71 -5.40
N TYR A 241 -4.36 -8.73 -4.34
CA TYR A 241 -4.99 -9.88 -3.72
C TYR A 241 -6.49 -9.68 -3.55
N GLY A 242 -7.13 -10.67 -2.93
CA GLY A 242 -8.53 -10.67 -2.55
C GLY A 242 -8.78 -11.33 -1.20
N TYR A 243 -10.05 -11.47 -0.88
CA TYR A 243 -10.53 -12.30 0.23
C TYR A 243 -11.63 -13.23 -0.25
N HIS A 244 -11.63 -14.43 0.30
CA HIS A 244 -12.64 -15.45 0.11
C HIS A 244 -13.41 -15.66 1.41
N TRP A 245 -14.67 -15.24 1.46
CA TRP A 245 -15.55 -15.36 2.63
C TRP A 245 -16.37 -16.65 2.58
N TYR A 246 -16.35 -17.38 3.68
CA TYR A 246 -17.11 -18.61 3.88
C TYR A 246 -18.52 -18.33 4.39
N THR A 247 -18.75 -17.16 5.01
CA THR A 247 -20.06 -16.74 5.54
C THR A 247 -20.31 -15.27 5.21
N GLY A 248 -21.57 -14.86 5.28
CA GLY A 248 -21.98 -13.50 4.91
C GLY A 248 -21.60 -12.41 5.90
N ALA A 249 -21.41 -12.74 7.17
CA ALA A 249 -21.08 -11.77 8.19
C ALA A 249 -20.30 -12.40 9.35
N PRO A 250 -19.29 -11.69 9.89
CA PRO A 250 -18.61 -12.13 11.10
C PRO A 250 -19.53 -12.07 12.31
N ILE A 251 -19.35 -13.00 13.24
CA ILE A 251 -20.01 -12.99 14.53
C ILE A 251 -19.24 -12.03 15.44
N VAL A 252 -19.84 -10.91 15.78
CA VAL A 252 -19.27 -9.91 16.69
C VAL A 252 -20.13 -9.86 17.94
N THR A 253 -19.50 -9.98 19.11
CA THR A 253 -20.20 -9.79 20.38
C THR A 253 -20.46 -8.31 20.60
N PRO A 254 -21.74 -7.85 20.67
CA PRO A 254 -22.02 -6.45 20.93
C PRO A 254 -21.43 -5.97 22.24
N ALA A 255 -20.92 -4.78 22.29
CA ALA A 255 -20.54 -4.15 23.56
C ALA A 255 -21.81 -3.92 24.41
N THR A 256 -21.74 -4.22 25.70
CA THR A 256 -22.84 -4.02 26.65
C THR A 256 -23.10 -2.55 26.95
N ILE A 257 -22.15 -1.70 26.69
CA ILE A 257 -22.21 -0.24 26.86
C ILE A 257 -22.24 0.40 25.47
N PRO A 258 -23.24 1.23 25.13
CA PRO A 258 -23.24 1.98 23.89
C PRO A 258 -21.94 2.78 23.74
N ASP A 259 -21.40 2.83 22.55
CA ASP A 259 -20.13 3.50 22.22
C ASP A 259 -18.85 2.92 22.85
N ALA A 260 -18.94 1.80 23.56
CA ALA A 260 -17.76 1.08 24.03
C ALA A 260 -17.12 0.25 22.90
N ALA A 261 -15.82 -0.04 23.03
CA ALA A 261 -15.14 -0.99 22.15
C ALA A 261 -15.79 -2.39 22.23
N PRO A 262 -15.78 -3.18 21.15
CA PRO A 262 -16.19 -4.58 21.19
C PRO A 262 -15.40 -5.34 22.27
N THR A 263 -16.07 -6.21 23.01
CA THR A 263 -15.44 -6.99 24.09
C THR A 263 -14.57 -8.12 23.55
N GLU A 264 -14.82 -8.55 22.31
CA GLU A 264 -14.09 -9.63 21.64
C GLU A 264 -13.84 -9.27 20.18
N LYS A 265 -12.73 -9.75 19.62
CA LYS A 265 -12.51 -9.69 18.18
C LYS A 265 -13.51 -10.61 17.46
N PRO A 266 -14.03 -10.23 16.30
CA PRO A 266 -14.87 -11.13 15.51
C PRO A 266 -14.07 -12.37 15.11
N ASN A 267 -14.74 -13.51 14.98
CA ASN A 267 -14.12 -14.67 14.36
C ASN A 267 -13.86 -14.37 12.87
N PRO A 268 -12.68 -14.75 12.35
CA PRO A 268 -12.41 -14.59 10.94
C PRO A 268 -13.37 -15.44 10.11
N THR A 269 -13.95 -14.83 9.08
CA THR A 269 -14.92 -15.48 8.19
C THR A 269 -14.43 -15.54 6.75
N ALA A 270 -13.20 -15.11 6.52
CA ALA A 270 -12.56 -15.14 5.22
C ALA A 270 -11.09 -15.51 5.32
N ASP A 271 -10.55 -16.02 4.24
CA ASP A 271 -9.11 -16.16 4.01
C ASP A 271 -8.64 -15.21 2.90
N TYR A 272 -7.38 -14.84 3.01
CA TYR A 272 -6.65 -14.16 1.97
C TYR A 272 -6.54 -15.06 0.73
N ILE A 273 -6.71 -14.49 -0.46
CA ILE A 273 -6.65 -15.25 -1.72
C ILE A 273 -5.88 -14.47 -2.78
N SER A 274 -4.99 -15.16 -3.50
CA SER A 274 -4.33 -14.61 -4.69
C SER A 274 -5.29 -14.56 -5.89
N TYR A 275 -4.97 -13.74 -6.90
CA TYR A 275 -5.73 -13.76 -8.15
C TYR A 275 -5.71 -15.16 -8.83
N PRO A 276 -4.55 -15.84 -8.96
CA PRO A 276 -4.54 -17.20 -9.54
C PRO A 276 -5.44 -18.18 -8.78
N ASP A 277 -5.41 -18.13 -7.44
CA ASP A 277 -6.25 -19.02 -6.62
C ASP A 277 -7.73 -18.65 -6.71
N ALA A 278 -8.06 -17.36 -6.82
CA ALA A 278 -9.43 -16.91 -7.05
C ALA A 278 -9.97 -17.41 -8.40
N MET A 279 -9.16 -17.37 -9.47
CA MET A 279 -9.55 -17.90 -10.77
C MET A 279 -9.70 -19.42 -10.75
N GLN A 280 -8.82 -20.14 -10.05
CA GLN A 280 -8.96 -21.59 -9.87
C GLN A 280 -10.25 -21.92 -9.11
N LEU A 281 -10.55 -21.18 -8.03
CA LEU A 281 -11.76 -21.38 -7.25
C LEU A 281 -13.04 -21.10 -8.09
N ALA A 282 -13.03 -20.02 -8.88
CA ALA A 282 -14.13 -19.72 -9.81
C ALA A 282 -14.35 -20.84 -10.84
N HIS A 283 -13.27 -21.40 -11.38
CA HIS A 283 -13.35 -22.53 -12.30
C HIS A 283 -13.93 -23.78 -11.63
N ASP A 284 -13.45 -24.14 -10.44
CA ASP A 284 -13.81 -25.40 -9.76
C ASP A 284 -15.27 -25.41 -9.28
N TRP A 285 -15.83 -24.24 -8.96
CA TRP A 285 -17.18 -24.09 -8.42
C TRP A 285 -18.15 -23.35 -9.34
N ASP A 286 -17.81 -23.21 -10.63
CA ASP A 286 -18.63 -22.49 -11.64
C ASP A 286 -19.01 -21.06 -11.20
N GLY A 287 -18.10 -20.39 -10.47
CA GLY A 287 -18.26 -19.00 -10.05
C GLY A 287 -18.26 -18.06 -11.27
N LYS A 288 -19.31 -17.23 -11.39
CA LYS A 288 -19.42 -16.29 -12.51
C LYS A 288 -18.80 -14.96 -12.12
N LEU A 289 -17.71 -14.61 -12.80
CA LEU A 289 -17.06 -13.32 -12.59
C LEU A 289 -18.02 -12.17 -12.85
N GLN A 290 -18.03 -11.21 -11.95
CA GLN A 290 -18.87 -10.03 -11.98
C GLN A 290 -18.02 -8.78 -11.74
N TRP A 291 -18.56 -7.65 -12.13
CA TRP A 291 -17.98 -6.34 -11.92
C TRP A 291 -18.94 -5.49 -11.09
N ASP A 292 -18.45 -4.96 -9.97
CA ASP A 292 -19.13 -3.93 -9.22
C ASP A 292 -18.75 -2.56 -9.80
N ALA A 293 -19.71 -1.90 -10.43
CA ALA A 293 -19.47 -0.63 -11.11
C ALA A 293 -19.30 0.56 -10.16
N ASP A 294 -19.90 0.49 -8.97
CA ASP A 294 -19.81 1.56 -7.96
C ASP A 294 -18.47 1.48 -7.22
N ASP A 295 -18.06 0.27 -6.82
CA ASP A 295 -16.81 0.02 -6.14
C ASP A 295 -15.63 -0.24 -7.08
N ARG A 296 -15.90 -0.39 -8.40
CA ARG A 296 -14.91 -0.72 -9.42
C ARG A 296 -14.03 -1.89 -8.99
N SER A 297 -14.67 -2.99 -8.65
CA SER A 297 -14.03 -4.18 -8.10
C SER A 297 -14.57 -5.45 -8.74
N ALA A 298 -13.68 -6.40 -9.02
CA ALA A 298 -14.05 -7.72 -9.49
C ALA A 298 -14.49 -8.60 -8.33
N TRP A 299 -15.51 -9.41 -8.56
CA TRP A 299 -16.00 -10.34 -7.56
C TRP A 299 -16.76 -11.49 -8.18
N PHE A 300 -16.99 -12.55 -7.40
CA PHE A 300 -17.94 -13.62 -7.72
C PHE A 300 -18.46 -14.27 -6.44
N TYR A 301 -19.49 -15.09 -6.59
CA TYR A 301 -19.95 -16.00 -5.56
C TYR A 301 -20.18 -17.39 -6.14
N PHE A 302 -20.20 -18.37 -5.27
CA PHE A 302 -20.54 -19.75 -5.59
C PHE A 302 -21.23 -20.42 -4.39
N TYR A 303 -21.71 -21.64 -4.57
CA TYR A 303 -22.31 -22.40 -3.50
C TYR A 303 -21.47 -23.65 -3.23
N ARG A 304 -21.14 -23.86 -1.94
CA ARG A 304 -20.52 -25.07 -1.45
C ARG A 304 -21.36 -25.57 -0.26
N ASP A 305 -21.78 -26.87 -0.29
CA ASP A 305 -22.60 -27.47 0.78
C ASP A 305 -23.85 -26.66 1.14
N GLN A 306 -24.50 -26.03 0.14
CA GLN A 306 -25.66 -25.15 0.25
C GLN A 306 -25.37 -23.80 0.90
N GLU A 307 -24.16 -23.53 1.31
CA GLU A 307 -23.68 -22.23 1.80
C GLU A 307 -23.23 -21.37 0.62
N ARG A 308 -23.49 -20.07 0.68
CA ARG A 308 -22.97 -19.11 -0.30
C ARG A 308 -21.65 -18.56 0.20
N GLU A 309 -20.63 -18.65 -0.66
CA GLU A 309 -19.32 -18.09 -0.44
C GLU A 309 -19.07 -16.95 -1.44
N TRP A 310 -18.31 -15.92 -1.02
CA TRP A 310 -18.01 -14.74 -1.83
C TRP A 310 -16.52 -14.57 -1.98
N VAL A 311 -16.10 -14.10 -3.15
CA VAL A 311 -14.72 -13.70 -3.41
C VAL A 311 -14.72 -12.32 -4.02
N PHE A 312 -13.98 -11.39 -3.39
CA PHE A 312 -13.65 -10.08 -3.94
C PHE A 312 -12.14 -10.02 -4.13
N PHE A 313 -11.68 -9.54 -5.27
CA PHE A 313 -10.27 -9.58 -5.63
C PHE A 313 -9.91 -8.44 -6.58
N THR A 314 -8.61 -8.23 -6.78
CA THR A 314 -8.09 -7.26 -7.74
C THR A 314 -7.73 -7.97 -9.04
N ASP A 315 -8.40 -7.59 -10.14
CA ASP A 315 -8.06 -7.95 -11.51
C ASP A 315 -7.37 -6.80 -12.24
N LEU A 316 -7.02 -7.00 -13.49
CA LEU A 316 -6.44 -5.95 -14.34
C LEU A 316 -7.30 -4.68 -14.39
N HIS A 317 -8.62 -4.81 -14.50
CA HIS A 317 -9.52 -3.65 -14.59
C HIS A 317 -9.53 -2.83 -13.30
N THR A 318 -9.64 -3.52 -12.16
CA THR A 318 -9.50 -2.90 -10.83
C THR A 318 -8.14 -2.20 -10.68
N PHE A 319 -7.04 -2.84 -11.08
CA PHE A 319 -5.70 -2.27 -11.03
C PHE A 319 -5.56 -1.03 -11.91
N GLN A 320 -6.03 -1.10 -13.17
CA GLN A 320 -5.97 0.02 -14.11
C GLN A 320 -6.65 1.27 -13.60
N ASP A 321 -7.83 1.14 -13.00
CA ASP A 321 -8.57 2.27 -12.44
C ASP A 321 -7.76 2.98 -11.33
N ARG A 322 -7.11 2.24 -10.43
CA ARG A 322 -6.28 2.80 -9.34
C ARG A 322 -4.97 3.40 -9.87
N TYR A 323 -4.34 2.72 -10.83
CA TYR A 323 -3.17 3.26 -11.53
C TYR A 323 -3.49 4.61 -12.21
N GLN A 324 -4.58 4.67 -12.97
CA GLN A 324 -5.02 5.89 -13.63
C GLN A 324 -5.38 6.99 -12.63
N LEU A 325 -5.96 6.64 -11.48
CA LEU A 325 -6.22 7.57 -10.40
C LEU A 325 -4.93 8.22 -9.89
N ALA A 326 -3.90 7.43 -9.61
CA ALA A 326 -2.60 7.93 -9.18
C ALA A 326 -1.99 8.85 -10.26
N GLN A 327 -2.01 8.43 -11.53
CA GLN A 327 -1.49 9.18 -12.66
C GLN A 327 -2.22 10.51 -12.87
N GLN A 328 -3.56 10.52 -12.87
CA GLN A 328 -4.38 11.71 -13.12
C GLN A 328 -4.22 12.77 -12.01
N ASN A 329 -3.96 12.33 -10.78
CA ASN A 329 -3.70 13.24 -9.66
C ASN A 329 -2.22 13.66 -9.57
N GLY A 330 -1.35 13.13 -10.41
CA GLY A 330 0.08 13.43 -10.44
C GLY A 330 0.76 13.03 -9.13
N LEU A 331 0.33 11.92 -8.53
CA LEU A 331 1.00 11.34 -7.36
C LEU A 331 2.40 10.88 -7.75
N GLU A 332 3.31 10.77 -6.76
CA GLU A 332 4.64 10.20 -6.99
C GLU A 332 4.54 8.82 -7.62
N GLY A 333 3.65 7.97 -7.10
CA GLY A 333 3.53 6.62 -7.61
C GLY A 333 2.33 5.86 -7.07
N PHE A 334 2.42 4.56 -7.24
CA PHE A 334 1.59 3.58 -6.55
C PHE A 334 2.48 2.57 -5.82
N CYS A 335 1.94 1.96 -4.76
CA CYS A 335 2.60 0.91 -4.00
C CYS A 335 1.70 -0.32 -3.93
N SER A 336 2.17 -1.44 -4.51
CA SER A 336 1.35 -2.63 -4.68
C SER A 336 1.72 -3.76 -3.72
N TRP A 337 0.77 -4.19 -2.91
CA TRP A 337 0.87 -5.35 -2.04
C TRP A 337 0.15 -6.53 -2.66
N VAL A 338 0.81 -7.61 -3.05
CA VAL A 338 2.23 -7.95 -3.06
C VAL A 338 2.53 -8.79 -4.30
N LEU A 339 3.75 -8.73 -4.82
CA LEU A 339 4.22 -9.55 -5.95
C LEU A 339 3.89 -11.02 -5.75
N GLY A 340 3.42 -11.69 -6.81
CA GLY A 340 3.06 -13.10 -6.83
C GLY A 340 1.60 -13.39 -6.53
N GLU A 341 0.80 -12.36 -6.28
CA GLU A 341 -0.63 -12.45 -5.97
C GLU A 341 -1.51 -11.86 -7.08
N GLU A 342 -0.91 -11.11 -8.01
CA GLU A 342 -1.57 -10.29 -9.01
C GLU A 342 -2.20 -11.07 -10.16
N ASP A 343 -3.13 -10.41 -10.85
CA ASP A 343 -3.53 -10.76 -12.22
C ASP A 343 -2.32 -10.58 -13.15
N PRO A 344 -1.80 -11.65 -13.79
CA PRO A 344 -0.63 -11.55 -14.66
C PRO A 344 -0.82 -10.59 -15.84
N ALA A 345 -2.06 -10.21 -16.16
CA ALA A 345 -2.34 -9.27 -17.24
C ALA A 345 -1.86 -7.83 -16.92
N ILE A 346 -1.61 -7.48 -15.65
CA ILE A 346 -1.07 -6.16 -15.27
C ILE A 346 0.29 -5.91 -15.91
N TRP A 347 1.08 -6.94 -16.12
CA TRP A 347 2.41 -6.84 -16.71
C TRP A 347 2.39 -6.50 -18.21
N ASN A 348 1.27 -6.76 -18.90
CA ASN A 348 1.06 -6.29 -20.27
C ASN A 348 0.64 -4.82 -20.32
N PHE A 349 0.14 -4.28 -19.23
CA PHE A 349 -0.31 -2.90 -19.12
C PHE A 349 0.80 -1.96 -18.62
N LEU A 350 1.61 -2.37 -17.66
CA LEU A 350 2.67 -1.56 -17.08
C LEU A 350 3.82 -1.31 -18.08
N PRO A 351 4.37 -0.08 -18.12
CA PRO A 351 5.50 0.25 -19.00
C PRO A 351 6.75 -0.53 -18.56
N ARG A 352 7.64 -0.80 -19.52
CA ARG A 352 8.98 -1.33 -19.24
C ARG A 352 9.99 -0.19 -19.16
N HIS A 353 11.00 -0.31 -18.32
CA HIS A 353 12.10 0.63 -18.26
C HIS A 353 12.76 0.79 -19.64
N GLY A 354 13.05 2.04 -20.03
CA GLY A 354 13.70 2.36 -21.30
C GLY A 354 12.80 2.33 -22.54
N GLN A 355 11.54 1.97 -22.44
CA GLN A 355 10.55 2.22 -23.48
C GLN A 355 9.83 3.54 -23.15
N ALA A 356 10.38 4.66 -23.63
CA ALA A 356 9.60 5.89 -23.71
C ALA A 356 8.28 5.54 -24.40
N SER A 357 7.16 5.95 -23.82
CA SER A 357 5.83 5.75 -24.35
C SER A 357 5.80 6.18 -25.83
N ALA A 358 5.94 5.19 -26.73
CA ALA A 358 5.61 5.40 -28.13
C ALA A 358 4.10 5.68 -28.15
N GLY A 359 3.74 6.93 -28.42
CA GLY A 359 2.38 7.42 -28.36
C GLY A 359 1.41 6.49 -29.08
N ARG A 360 0.34 6.16 -28.39
CA ARG A 360 -0.90 5.68 -28.99
C ARG A 360 -1.93 6.79 -28.94
#